data_8bc5a8c333dc9027247b21cc37012858
#
_entry.id   8bc5a8c333dc9027247b21cc37012858
#
_cell.length_a   1.000
_cell.length_b   1.000
_cell.length_c   1.000
_cell.angle_alpha   90.00
_cell.angle_beta   90.00
_cell.angle_gamma   90.00
#
_symmetry.space_group_name_H-M   'P 1'
#
loop_
_entity.id
_entity.type
_entity.pdbx_description
1 polymer ?
#
loop_
_entity_poly.entity_id
_entity_poly.type
_entity_poly.pdbx_seq_one_letter_code
_entity_poly.pdbx_strand_id
1 'polypeptide(L)'
;MVDPGVITAFIVNIVICFGLPIGCILYLLIAKKRAIIPVLVGAAVFVVFQLIIRIPLLQYVLPSMPWYADMLHRPWLIGIFLGLTAGLFEEGGRYLGYRTLLKNRSRWIDGFAFGVGHGGIEAITLVGLTNISNLALALSINSGQFDQLAAQLPADVANQIVSQLTALQPLDAYLAGIERIFAFIIQIALSLLVLISVRERKLWIAGLAVLAHTLVDAPVVILPGVFGANIYQIEMFVAAVAVLALVFIILSRQAFQKPPKDKPDIQPAPDSPKAE
;
A
#
# COMPACT_ATOMS: atom_id res chain seq x y z
N MET A 1 -26.17 3.40 -19.90
CA MET A 1 -24.94 2.72 -20.41
C MET A 1 -23.73 3.34 -19.75
N VAL A 2 -22.73 2.55 -19.43
CA VAL A 2 -21.44 3.02 -18.91
C VAL A 2 -20.61 3.60 -20.07
N ASP A 3 -19.99 4.75 -19.86
CA ASP A 3 -19.20 5.46 -20.86
C ASP A 3 -18.01 4.60 -21.33
N PRO A 4 -17.71 4.53 -22.66
CA PRO A 4 -16.56 3.78 -23.19
C PRO A 4 -15.21 4.24 -22.61
N GLY A 5 -15.06 5.52 -22.27
CA GLY A 5 -13.87 6.07 -21.62
C GLY A 5 -13.66 5.50 -20.20
N VAL A 6 -14.75 5.27 -19.45
CA VAL A 6 -14.71 4.61 -18.14
C VAL A 6 -14.27 3.14 -18.27
N ILE A 7 -14.80 2.43 -19.28
CA ILE A 7 -14.37 1.05 -19.58
C ILE A 7 -12.87 1.00 -19.90
N THR A 8 -12.40 1.94 -20.73
CA THR A 8 -10.96 2.06 -21.04
C THR A 8 -10.13 2.36 -19.79
N ALA A 9 -10.61 3.25 -18.91
CA ALA A 9 -9.94 3.56 -17.66
C ALA A 9 -9.81 2.32 -16.76
N PHE A 10 -10.85 1.49 -16.63
CA PHE A 10 -10.75 0.23 -15.89
C PHE A 10 -9.66 -0.71 -16.43
N ILE A 11 -9.57 -0.83 -17.77
CA ILE A 11 -8.53 -1.65 -18.41
C ILE A 11 -7.13 -1.09 -18.10
N VAL A 12 -6.94 0.22 -18.24
CA VAL A 12 -5.66 0.88 -17.95
C VAL A 12 -5.29 0.71 -16.47
N ASN A 13 -6.24 0.88 -15.55
CA ASN A 13 -6.01 0.69 -14.12
C ASN A 13 -5.59 -0.76 -13.80
N ILE A 14 -6.23 -1.75 -14.42
CA ILE A 14 -5.83 -3.16 -14.28
C ILE A 14 -4.38 -3.34 -14.76
N VAL A 15 -4.04 -2.79 -15.93
CA VAL A 15 -2.66 -2.86 -16.46
C VAL A 15 -1.67 -2.19 -15.50
N ILE A 16 -1.99 -1.05 -14.92
CA ILE A 16 -1.13 -0.38 -13.93
C ILE A 16 -0.99 -1.24 -12.67
N CYS A 17 -2.11 -1.68 -12.06
CA CYS A 17 -2.11 -2.38 -10.78
C CYS A 17 -1.40 -3.74 -10.83
N PHE A 18 -1.45 -4.43 -11.96
CA PHE A 18 -0.76 -5.71 -12.16
C PHE A 18 0.61 -5.52 -12.83
N GLY A 19 0.67 -4.70 -13.87
CA GLY A 19 1.87 -4.53 -14.70
C GLY A 19 3.03 -3.90 -13.95
N LEU A 20 2.78 -2.85 -13.15
CA LEU A 20 3.83 -2.16 -12.40
C LEU A 20 4.53 -3.10 -11.39
N PRO A 21 3.83 -3.77 -10.47
CA PRO A 21 4.49 -4.68 -9.53
C PRO A 21 5.10 -5.90 -10.22
N ILE A 22 4.43 -6.50 -11.21
CA ILE A 22 4.97 -7.63 -11.97
C ILE A 22 6.25 -7.22 -12.70
N GLY A 23 6.27 -6.06 -13.36
CA GLY A 23 7.46 -5.54 -14.02
C GLY A 23 8.63 -5.34 -13.06
N CYS A 24 8.39 -4.77 -11.87
CA CYS A 24 9.39 -4.63 -10.82
C CYS A 24 9.88 -5.99 -10.31
N ILE A 25 9.00 -6.97 -10.11
CA ILE A 25 9.35 -8.33 -9.68
C ILE A 25 10.22 -9.03 -10.73
N LEU A 26 9.83 -8.95 -12.00
CA LEU A 26 10.63 -9.52 -13.11
C LEU A 26 12.02 -8.89 -13.18
N TYR A 27 12.11 -7.56 -13.07
CA TYR A 27 13.41 -6.88 -12.97
C TYR A 27 14.25 -7.40 -11.79
N LEU A 28 13.65 -7.54 -10.60
CA LEU A 28 14.33 -8.04 -9.41
C LEU A 28 14.79 -9.51 -9.59
N LEU A 29 14.00 -10.35 -10.24
CA LEU A 29 14.37 -11.75 -10.54
C LEU A 29 15.55 -11.83 -11.50
N ILE A 30 15.56 -11.04 -12.56
CA ILE A 30 16.60 -11.04 -13.60
C ILE A 30 17.89 -10.39 -13.07
N ALA A 31 17.78 -9.16 -12.54
CA ALA A 31 18.94 -8.35 -12.17
C ALA A 31 19.46 -8.64 -10.76
N LYS A 32 18.62 -9.12 -9.84
CA LYS A 32 18.90 -9.27 -8.40
C LYS A 32 18.34 -10.57 -7.83
N LYS A 33 18.77 -11.72 -8.35
CA LYS A 33 18.25 -13.08 -8.11
C LYS A 33 17.90 -13.45 -6.66
N ARG A 34 18.45 -12.79 -5.65
CA ARG A 34 18.21 -13.08 -4.22
C ARG A 34 17.16 -12.16 -3.59
N ALA A 35 16.50 -11.28 -4.36
CA ALA A 35 15.55 -10.31 -3.83
C ALA A 35 14.09 -10.82 -3.74
N ILE A 36 13.80 -12.02 -4.26
CA ILE A 36 12.42 -12.56 -4.27
C ILE A 36 11.86 -12.82 -2.86
N ILE A 37 12.68 -13.28 -1.92
CA ILE A 37 12.22 -13.54 -0.55
C ILE A 37 11.69 -12.29 0.14
N PRO A 38 12.37 -11.12 0.11
CA PRO A 38 11.80 -9.87 0.59
C PRO A 38 10.49 -9.48 -0.10
N VAL A 39 10.33 -9.70 -1.41
CA VAL A 39 9.06 -9.46 -2.12
C VAL A 39 7.93 -10.30 -1.51
N LEU A 40 8.15 -11.61 -1.36
CA LEU A 40 7.14 -12.52 -0.80
C LEU A 40 6.78 -12.17 0.65
N VAL A 41 7.78 -11.82 1.47
CA VAL A 41 7.55 -11.41 2.85
C VAL A 41 6.79 -10.08 2.90
N GLY A 42 7.13 -9.11 2.04
CA GLY A 42 6.40 -7.85 1.95
C GLY A 42 4.93 -8.06 1.59
N ALA A 43 4.66 -8.88 0.59
CA ALA A 43 3.29 -9.24 0.20
C ALA A 43 2.54 -9.95 1.34
N ALA A 44 3.17 -10.93 1.99
CA ALA A 44 2.57 -11.67 3.10
C ALA A 44 2.26 -10.76 4.30
N VAL A 45 3.14 -9.81 4.62
CA VAL A 45 2.92 -8.83 5.69
C VAL A 45 1.69 -7.97 5.42
N PHE A 46 1.53 -7.44 4.20
CA PHE A 46 0.31 -6.69 3.85
C PHE A 46 -0.94 -7.56 3.99
N VAL A 47 -0.93 -8.77 3.42
CA VAL A 47 -2.07 -9.69 3.50
C VAL A 47 -2.47 -9.96 4.95
N VAL A 48 -1.51 -10.28 5.81
CA VAL A 48 -1.80 -10.61 7.21
C VAL A 48 -2.28 -9.38 7.98
N PHE A 49 -1.51 -8.29 7.98
CA PHE A 49 -1.79 -7.16 8.86
C PHE A 49 -2.92 -6.28 8.35
N GLN A 50 -3.07 -6.14 7.04
CA GLN A 50 -4.10 -5.29 6.45
C GLN A 50 -5.36 -6.08 6.08
N LEU A 51 -5.24 -7.12 5.23
CA LEU A 51 -6.43 -7.81 4.72
C LEU A 51 -7.07 -8.76 5.73
N ILE A 52 -6.28 -9.48 6.55
CA ILE A 52 -6.79 -10.46 7.49
C ILE A 52 -7.11 -9.83 8.85
N ILE A 53 -6.34 -8.84 9.31
CA ILE A 53 -6.52 -8.29 10.66
C ILE A 53 -7.24 -6.94 10.61
N ARG A 54 -6.61 -5.89 10.01
CA ARG A 54 -7.12 -4.52 10.12
C ARG A 54 -8.44 -4.31 9.41
N ILE A 55 -8.56 -4.71 8.14
CA ILE A 55 -9.79 -4.49 7.37
C ILE A 55 -10.99 -5.19 8.03
N PRO A 56 -10.92 -6.48 8.41
CA PRO A 56 -12.02 -7.13 9.14
C PRO A 56 -12.34 -6.47 10.49
N LEU A 57 -11.33 -5.99 11.22
CA LEU A 57 -11.55 -5.24 12.45
C LEU A 57 -12.39 -3.98 12.20
N LEU A 58 -12.03 -3.19 11.17
CA LEU A 58 -12.72 -1.96 10.80
C LEU A 58 -14.12 -2.20 10.23
N GLN A 59 -14.35 -3.31 9.53
CA GLN A 59 -15.60 -3.57 8.83
C GLN A 59 -16.62 -4.36 9.65
N TYR A 60 -16.17 -5.26 10.52
CA TYR A 60 -17.08 -6.20 11.20
C TYR A 60 -17.07 -6.03 12.73
N VAL A 61 -15.99 -5.57 13.34
CA VAL A 61 -15.90 -5.47 14.79
C VAL A 61 -16.20 -4.06 15.28
N LEU A 62 -15.51 -3.05 14.78
CA LEU A 62 -15.63 -1.68 15.25
C LEU A 62 -17.01 -1.05 14.98
N PRO A 63 -17.74 -1.31 13.89
CA PRO A 63 -19.04 -0.72 13.65
C PRO A 63 -20.09 -1.07 14.73
N SER A 64 -19.92 -2.17 15.46
CA SER A 64 -20.76 -2.51 16.61
C SER A 64 -20.48 -1.70 17.88
N MET A 65 -19.38 -0.92 17.89
CA MET A 65 -18.95 -0.13 19.06
C MET A 65 -19.57 1.29 18.99
N PRO A 66 -20.32 1.76 20.01
CA PRO A 66 -20.97 3.08 19.98
C PRO A 66 -19.97 4.23 19.74
N TRP A 67 -18.81 4.19 20.41
CA TRP A 67 -17.77 5.23 20.25
C TRP A 67 -17.24 5.33 18.80
N TYR A 68 -17.18 4.19 18.08
CA TYR A 68 -16.73 4.18 16.69
C TYR A 68 -17.81 4.73 15.75
N ALA A 69 -19.07 4.36 15.99
CA ALA A 69 -20.20 4.92 15.26
C ALA A 69 -20.28 6.45 15.40
N ASP A 70 -20.08 6.98 16.64
CA ASP A 70 -20.02 8.44 16.88
C ASP A 70 -18.82 9.11 16.15
N MET A 71 -17.69 8.40 16.05
CA MET A 71 -16.49 8.88 15.37
C MET A 71 -16.70 9.03 13.86
N LEU A 72 -17.49 8.15 13.22
CA LEU A 72 -17.78 8.21 11.78
C LEU A 72 -18.41 9.54 11.34
N HIS A 73 -19.13 10.22 12.25
CA HIS A 73 -19.72 11.55 12.01
C HIS A 73 -18.73 12.71 12.18
N ARG A 74 -17.45 12.44 12.50
CA ARG A 74 -16.41 13.45 12.73
C ARG A 74 -15.21 13.22 11.81
N PRO A 75 -15.21 13.80 10.59
CA PRO A 75 -14.21 13.50 9.56
C PRO A 75 -12.75 13.64 10.01
N TRP A 76 -12.44 14.60 10.87
CA TRP A 76 -11.10 14.80 11.40
C TRP A 76 -10.68 13.68 12.37
N LEU A 77 -11.60 13.19 13.22
CA LEU A 77 -11.31 12.09 14.15
C LEU A 77 -11.16 10.76 13.40
N ILE A 78 -12.13 10.45 12.53
CA ILE A 78 -12.07 9.19 11.77
C ILE A 78 -10.87 9.18 10.83
N GLY A 79 -10.51 10.32 10.22
CA GLY A 79 -9.33 10.41 9.36
C GLY A 79 -8.04 10.12 10.13
N ILE A 80 -7.84 10.75 11.32
CA ILE A 80 -6.69 10.46 12.18
C ILE A 80 -6.70 8.98 12.61
N PHE A 81 -7.85 8.45 13.04
CA PHE A 81 -7.96 7.06 13.48
C PHE A 81 -7.62 6.06 12.37
N LEU A 82 -8.15 6.27 11.17
CA LEU A 82 -7.88 5.40 10.03
C LEU A 82 -6.41 5.48 9.59
N GLY A 83 -5.85 6.68 9.49
CA GLY A 83 -4.43 6.85 9.15
C GLY A 83 -3.49 6.28 10.21
N LEU A 84 -3.78 6.53 11.51
CA LEU A 84 -2.96 6.00 12.61
C LEU A 84 -3.02 4.47 12.68
N THR A 85 -4.20 3.88 12.54
CA THR A 85 -4.33 2.41 12.54
C THR A 85 -3.68 1.80 11.30
N ALA A 86 -3.74 2.43 10.11
CA ALA A 86 -3.00 1.97 8.94
C ALA A 86 -1.50 1.96 9.23
N GLY A 87 -0.96 3.09 9.69
CA GLY A 87 0.46 3.19 10.04
C GLY A 87 0.88 2.17 11.11
N LEU A 88 0.10 1.98 12.17
CA LEU A 88 0.43 1.01 13.23
C LEU A 88 0.46 -0.44 12.71
N PHE A 89 -0.56 -0.86 11.97
CA PHE A 89 -0.64 -2.23 11.48
C PHE A 89 0.40 -2.50 10.38
N GLU A 90 0.55 -1.60 9.43
CA GLU A 90 1.45 -1.82 8.31
C GLU A 90 2.92 -1.64 8.69
N GLU A 91 3.29 -0.54 9.36
CA GLU A 91 4.68 -0.32 9.76
C GLU A 91 5.10 -1.25 10.88
N GLY A 92 4.20 -1.57 11.80
CA GLY A 92 4.41 -2.62 12.80
C GLY A 92 4.63 -3.99 12.16
N GLY A 93 3.81 -4.34 11.17
CA GLY A 93 3.97 -5.56 10.37
C GLY A 93 5.30 -5.61 9.62
N ARG A 94 5.71 -4.51 8.96
CA ARG A 94 7.02 -4.37 8.32
C ARG A 94 8.16 -4.57 9.30
N TYR A 95 8.09 -3.89 10.45
CA TYR A 95 9.10 -4.01 11.49
C TYR A 95 9.25 -5.45 11.98
N LEU A 96 8.15 -6.13 12.26
CA LEU A 96 8.15 -7.55 12.64
C LEU A 96 8.70 -8.43 11.52
N GLY A 97 8.28 -8.22 10.27
CA GLY A 97 8.77 -8.96 9.11
C GLY A 97 10.30 -8.87 8.94
N TYR A 98 10.86 -7.67 9.09
CA TYR A 98 12.32 -7.49 9.05
C TYR A 98 13.04 -8.12 10.25
N ARG A 99 12.49 -8.01 11.45
CA ARG A 99 13.10 -8.53 12.68
C ARG A 99 13.08 -10.05 12.77
N THR A 100 12.09 -10.69 12.18
CA THR A 100 11.86 -12.14 12.31
C THR A 100 12.21 -12.90 11.04
N LEU A 101 11.51 -12.60 9.95
CA LEU A 101 11.61 -13.37 8.69
C LEU A 101 12.82 -12.94 7.83
N LEU A 102 13.24 -11.68 7.94
CA LEU A 102 14.33 -11.10 7.14
C LEU A 102 15.53 -10.67 7.99
N LYS A 103 15.73 -11.25 9.17
CA LYS A 103 16.81 -10.89 10.12
C LYS A 103 18.23 -10.83 9.52
N ASN A 104 18.49 -11.61 8.48
CA ASN A 104 19.78 -11.66 7.77
C ASN A 104 19.79 -10.83 6.47
N ARG A 105 18.75 -10.04 6.21
CA ARG A 105 18.57 -9.25 4.99
C ARG A 105 18.39 -7.78 5.35
N SER A 106 19.46 -7.02 5.17
CA SER A 106 19.52 -5.62 5.59
C SER A 106 20.10 -4.68 4.52
N ARG A 107 20.17 -5.14 3.25
CA ARG A 107 20.64 -4.31 2.14
C ARG A 107 19.51 -3.39 1.65
N TRP A 108 19.87 -2.29 1.02
CA TRP A 108 18.90 -1.38 0.39
C TRP A 108 17.93 -2.12 -0.54
N ILE A 109 18.46 -3.04 -1.37
CA ILE A 109 17.65 -3.82 -2.30
C ILE A 109 16.65 -4.76 -1.58
N ASP A 110 16.94 -5.20 -0.37
CA ASP A 110 16.03 -6.04 0.39
C ASP A 110 14.83 -5.20 0.89
N GLY A 111 15.06 -3.92 1.28
CA GLY A 111 14.00 -2.97 1.63
C GLY A 111 13.16 -2.55 0.43
N PHE A 112 13.82 -2.24 -0.69
CA PHE A 112 13.14 -1.94 -1.94
C PHE A 112 12.25 -3.10 -2.40
N ALA A 113 12.78 -4.32 -2.40
CA ALA A 113 12.05 -5.52 -2.82
C ALA A 113 10.88 -5.85 -1.88
N PHE A 114 11.03 -5.63 -0.57
CA PHE A 114 9.93 -5.74 0.37
C PHE A 114 8.80 -4.75 0.02
N GLY A 115 9.14 -3.48 -0.23
CA GLY A 115 8.18 -2.45 -0.62
C GLY A 115 7.47 -2.78 -1.94
N VAL A 116 8.18 -3.35 -2.92
CA VAL A 116 7.60 -3.85 -4.17
C VAL A 116 6.57 -4.96 -3.89
N GLY A 117 6.88 -5.89 -2.99
CA GLY A 117 5.93 -6.96 -2.62
C GLY A 117 4.71 -6.42 -1.88
N HIS A 118 4.93 -5.54 -0.89
CA HIS A 118 3.88 -4.95 -0.07
C HIS A 118 2.95 -4.05 -0.90
N GLY A 119 3.48 -3.01 -1.55
CA GLY A 119 2.68 -2.10 -2.37
C GLY A 119 2.12 -2.77 -3.64
N GLY A 120 2.79 -3.83 -4.14
CA GLY A 120 2.30 -4.59 -5.28
C GLY A 120 1.04 -5.39 -4.96
N ILE A 121 1.04 -6.15 -3.86
CA ILE A 121 -0.16 -6.90 -3.45
C ILE A 121 -1.30 -5.95 -3.03
N GLU A 122 -0.98 -4.82 -2.42
CA GLU A 122 -1.94 -3.75 -2.12
C GLU A 122 -2.62 -3.24 -3.39
N ALA A 123 -1.85 -2.81 -4.39
CA ALA A 123 -2.39 -2.32 -5.66
C ALA A 123 -3.27 -3.36 -6.36
N ILE A 124 -2.84 -4.63 -6.37
CA ILE A 124 -3.59 -5.73 -6.97
C ILE A 124 -4.91 -5.96 -6.23
N THR A 125 -4.86 -6.09 -4.89
CA THR A 125 -6.02 -6.53 -4.10
C THR A 125 -7.04 -5.43 -3.87
N LEU A 126 -6.61 -4.20 -3.62
CA LEU A 126 -7.54 -3.11 -3.30
C LEU A 126 -8.12 -2.43 -4.55
N VAL A 127 -7.32 -2.25 -5.59
CA VAL A 127 -7.75 -1.51 -6.80
C VAL A 127 -7.82 -2.40 -8.03
N GLY A 128 -6.84 -3.25 -8.26
CA GLY A 128 -6.79 -4.11 -9.45
C GLY A 128 -8.00 -5.05 -9.56
N LEU A 129 -8.31 -5.79 -8.48
CA LEU A 129 -9.48 -6.69 -8.45
C LEU A 129 -10.80 -5.93 -8.51
N THR A 130 -10.89 -4.75 -7.86
CA THR A 130 -12.06 -3.88 -7.94
C THR A 130 -12.31 -3.41 -9.38
N ASN A 131 -11.25 -3.00 -10.10
CA ASN A 131 -11.39 -2.61 -11.51
C ASN A 131 -11.77 -3.78 -12.42
N ILE A 132 -11.31 -5.01 -12.14
CA ILE A 132 -11.77 -6.21 -12.86
C ILE A 132 -13.27 -6.42 -12.66
N SER A 133 -13.75 -6.32 -11.42
CA SER A 133 -15.16 -6.46 -11.10
C SER A 133 -16.00 -5.35 -11.74
N ASN A 134 -15.56 -4.10 -11.66
CA ASN A 134 -16.24 -2.96 -12.27
C ASN A 134 -16.28 -3.07 -13.80
N LEU A 135 -15.20 -3.54 -14.43
CA LEU A 135 -15.16 -3.80 -15.87
C LEU A 135 -16.20 -4.85 -16.28
N ALA A 136 -16.26 -5.97 -15.54
CA ALA A 136 -17.24 -7.03 -15.83
C ALA A 136 -18.69 -6.52 -15.68
N LEU A 137 -18.98 -5.75 -14.60
CA LEU A 137 -20.28 -5.14 -14.38
C LEU A 137 -20.63 -4.12 -15.47
N ALA A 138 -19.68 -3.25 -15.85
CA ALA A 138 -19.89 -2.25 -16.91
C ALA A 138 -20.21 -2.89 -18.26
N LEU A 139 -19.49 -3.95 -18.63
CA LEU A 139 -19.74 -4.70 -19.86
C LEU A 139 -21.10 -5.41 -19.81
N SER A 140 -21.47 -5.98 -18.67
CA SER A 140 -22.79 -6.62 -18.44
C SER A 140 -23.93 -5.62 -18.55
N ILE A 141 -23.80 -4.42 -17.98
CA ILE A 141 -24.79 -3.33 -18.10
C ILE A 141 -24.93 -2.91 -19.57
N ASN A 142 -23.82 -2.72 -20.27
CA ASN A 142 -23.86 -2.25 -21.67
C ASN A 142 -24.40 -3.30 -22.65
N SER A 143 -24.28 -4.59 -22.33
CA SER A 143 -24.82 -5.68 -23.15
C SER A 143 -26.26 -6.08 -22.77
N GLY A 144 -26.85 -5.48 -21.72
CA GLY A 144 -28.17 -5.87 -21.21
C GLY A 144 -28.21 -7.19 -20.43
N GLN A 145 -27.06 -7.79 -20.17
CA GLN A 145 -26.96 -9.03 -19.38
C GLN A 145 -27.05 -8.81 -17.88
N PHE A 146 -26.89 -7.56 -17.41
CA PHE A 146 -26.93 -7.20 -15.99
C PHE A 146 -28.30 -7.51 -15.35
N ASP A 147 -29.40 -7.48 -16.12
CA ASP A 147 -30.75 -7.73 -15.62
C ASP A 147 -30.88 -9.13 -14.99
N GLN A 148 -30.17 -10.13 -15.53
CA GLN A 148 -30.14 -11.48 -14.97
C GLN A 148 -29.44 -11.54 -13.63
N LEU A 149 -28.36 -10.77 -13.43
CA LEU A 149 -27.69 -10.64 -12.16
C LEU A 149 -28.50 -9.80 -11.18
N ALA A 150 -29.09 -8.70 -11.65
CA ALA A 150 -29.92 -7.81 -10.86
C ALA A 150 -31.12 -8.54 -10.23
N ALA A 151 -31.72 -9.52 -10.94
CA ALA A 151 -32.82 -10.34 -10.42
C ALA A 151 -32.43 -11.17 -9.18
N GLN A 152 -31.13 -11.37 -8.92
CA GLN A 152 -30.59 -12.12 -7.77
C GLN A 152 -30.13 -11.20 -6.62
N LEU A 153 -30.16 -9.88 -6.82
CA LEU A 153 -29.73 -8.88 -5.84
C LEU A 153 -30.94 -8.13 -5.26
N PRO A 154 -30.82 -7.56 -4.04
CA PRO A 154 -31.76 -6.55 -3.59
C PRO A 154 -31.82 -5.39 -4.60
N ALA A 155 -33.06 -4.89 -4.87
CA ALA A 155 -33.27 -3.90 -5.92
C ALA A 155 -32.50 -2.59 -5.70
N ASP A 156 -32.35 -2.17 -4.46
CA ASP A 156 -31.53 -1.00 -4.07
C ASP A 156 -30.06 -1.19 -4.40
N VAL A 157 -29.49 -2.38 -4.15
CA VAL A 157 -28.10 -2.72 -4.47
C VAL A 157 -27.89 -2.72 -6.00
N ALA A 158 -28.80 -3.35 -6.76
CA ALA A 158 -28.71 -3.38 -8.22
C ALA A 158 -28.77 -1.96 -8.81
N ASN A 159 -29.71 -1.13 -8.33
CA ASN A 159 -29.84 0.26 -8.76
C ASN A 159 -28.60 1.10 -8.39
N GLN A 160 -28.01 0.88 -7.20
CA GLN A 160 -26.80 1.56 -6.77
C GLN A 160 -25.61 1.23 -7.69
N ILE A 161 -25.41 -0.03 -8.05
CA ILE A 161 -24.34 -0.46 -8.97
C ILE A 161 -24.48 0.26 -10.31
N VAL A 162 -25.69 0.23 -10.91
CA VAL A 162 -25.93 0.88 -12.20
C VAL A 162 -25.70 2.39 -12.10
N SER A 163 -26.26 3.05 -11.08
CA SER A 163 -26.13 4.51 -10.92
C SER A 163 -24.68 4.94 -10.71
N GLN A 164 -23.91 4.23 -9.90
CA GLN A 164 -22.50 4.55 -9.66
C GLN A 164 -21.66 4.40 -10.93
N LEU A 165 -21.80 3.29 -11.66
CA LEU A 165 -21.01 3.03 -12.85
C LEU A 165 -21.39 3.94 -14.03
N THR A 166 -22.69 4.31 -14.17
CA THR A 166 -23.14 5.19 -15.25
C THR A 166 -22.91 6.68 -14.99
N ALA A 167 -22.76 7.08 -13.72
CA ALA A 167 -22.45 8.46 -13.33
C ALA A 167 -20.93 8.76 -13.31
N LEU A 168 -20.09 7.71 -13.31
CA LEU A 168 -18.64 7.87 -13.21
C LEU A 168 -18.09 8.59 -14.44
N GLN A 169 -17.22 9.58 -14.20
CA GLN A 169 -16.55 10.31 -15.28
C GLN A 169 -15.24 9.58 -15.66
N PRO A 170 -14.87 9.54 -16.94
CA PRO A 170 -13.64 8.88 -17.39
C PRO A 170 -12.38 9.35 -16.67
N LEU A 171 -12.23 10.66 -16.47
CA LEU A 171 -11.06 11.22 -15.80
C LEU A 171 -10.96 10.73 -14.35
N ASP A 172 -12.07 10.75 -13.60
CA ASP A 172 -12.11 10.27 -12.22
C ASP A 172 -11.78 8.77 -12.14
N ALA A 173 -12.24 7.98 -13.13
CA ALA A 173 -11.91 6.57 -13.21
C ALA A 173 -10.40 6.33 -13.42
N TYR A 174 -9.72 7.13 -14.27
CA TYR A 174 -8.27 7.02 -14.47
C TYR A 174 -7.46 7.36 -13.21
N LEU A 175 -7.93 8.30 -12.38
CA LEU A 175 -7.21 8.73 -11.18
C LEU A 175 -6.96 7.55 -10.23
N ALA A 176 -7.87 6.60 -10.10
CA ALA A 176 -7.70 5.43 -9.26
C ALA A 176 -6.46 4.58 -9.62
N GLY A 177 -6.10 4.49 -10.91
CA GLY A 177 -4.89 3.81 -11.37
C GLY A 177 -3.63 4.66 -11.18
N ILE A 178 -3.73 5.96 -11.44
CA ILE A 178 -2.61 6.91 -11.28
C ILE A 178 -2.20 6.98 -9.80
N GLU A 179 -3.17 7.07 -8.90
CA GLU A 179 -2.96 7.05 -7.45
C GLU A 179 -2.18 5.79 -7.02
N ARG A 180 -2.43 4.62 -7.64
CA ARG A 180 -1.68 3.40 -7.31
C ARG A 180 -0.19 3.49 -7.64
N ILE A 181 0.19 4.25 -8.65
CA ILE A 181 1.62 4.52 -8.92
C ILE A 181 2.23 5.32 -7.76
N PHE A 182 1.53 6.35 -7.28
CA PHE A 182 1.97 7.16 -6.16
C PHE A 182 2.04 6.35 -4.86
N ALA A 183 0.98 5.60 -4.53
CA ALA A 183 0.93 4.74 -3.36
C ALA A 183 2.07 3.69 -3.41
N PHE A 184 2.32 3.07 -4.54
CA PHE A 184 3.41 2.09 -4.71
C PHE A 184 4.79 2.69 -4.39
N ILE A 185 5.06 3.92 -4.83
CA ILE A 185 6.30 4.64 -4.52
C ILE A 185 6.39 4.91 -3.01
N ILE A 186 5.30 5.37 -2.38
CA ILE A 186 5.23 5.65 -0.95
C ILE A 186 5.48 4.38 -0.13
N GLN A 187 4.87 3.25 -0.52
CA GLN A 187 5.04 1.96 0.15
C GLN A 187 6.50 1.46 0.10
N ILE A 188 7.21 1.70 -1.00
CA ILE A 188 8.65 1.41 -1.10
C ILE A 188 9.46 2.30 -0.14
N ALA A 189 9.14 3.59 -0.07
CA ALA A 189 9.83 4.53 0.82
C ALA A 189 9.64 4.15 2.30
N LEU A 190 8.41 3.87 2.73
CA LEU A 190 8.09 3.44 4.09
C LEU A 190 8.80 2.12 4.43
N SER A 191 8.85 1.17 3.52
CA SER A 191 9.58 -0.09 3.71
C SER A 191 11.07 0.12 3.94
N LEU A 192 11.71 1.05 3.20
CA LEU A 192 13.10 1.43 3.40
C LEU A 192 13.30 2.15 4.74
N LEU A 193 12.38 3.02 5.15
CA LEU A 193 12.45 3.75 6.42
C LEU A 193 12.38 2.79 7.62
N VAL A 194 11.46 1.81 7.59
CA VAL A 194 11.39 0.77 8.64
C VAL A 194 12.64 -0.11 8.62
N LEU A 195 13.19 -0.46 7.46
CA LEU A 195 14.44 -1.23 7.41
C LEU A 195 15.61 -0.44 8.01
N ILE A 196 15.69 0.88 7.81
CA ILE A 196 16.69 1.74 8.47
C ILE A 196 16.51 1.67 10.00
N SER A 197 15.27 1.72 10.52
CA SER A 197 15.00 1.56 11.94
C SER A 197 15.58 0.26 12.51
N VAL A 198 15.36 -0.84 11.81
CA VAL A 198 15.88 -2.16 12.21
C VAL A 198 17.41 -2.21 12.16
N ARG A 199 18.03 -1.67 11.11
CA ARG A 199 19.48 -1.61 10.94
C ARG A 199 20.18 -0.78 12.01
N GLU A 200 19.61 0.39 12.31
CA GLU A 200 20.15 1.33 13.28
C GLU A 200 19.78 0.98 14.73
N ARG A 201 18.90 -0.01 14.95
CA ARG A 201 18.30 -0.37 16.25
C ARG A 201 17.63 0.82 16.94
N LYS A 202 16.99 1.69 16.17
CA LYS A 202 16.34 2.90 16.65
C LYS A 202 14.83 2.81 16.42
N LEU A 203 14.10 2.38 17.43
CA LEU A 203 12.64 2.19 17.35
C LEU A 203 11.89 3.49 17.01
N TRP A 204 12.43 4.65 17.43
CA TRP A 204 11.81 5.94 17.10
C TRP A 204 11.72 6.19 15.59
N ILE A 205 12.64 5.62 14.76
CA ILE A 205 12.55 5.71 13.29
C ILE A 205 11.34 4.91 12.78
N ALA A 206 11.00 3.77 13.40
CA ALA A 206 9.76 3.07 13.08
C ALA A 206 8.52 3.90 13.49
N GLY A 207 8.60 4.61 14.62
CA GLY A 207 7.58 5.60 15.00
C GLY A 207 7.42 6.72 13.98
N LEU A 208 8.53 7.20 13.38
CA LEU A 208 8.46 8.16 12.27
C LEU A 208 7.80 7.55 11.02
N ALA A 209 8.01 6.26 10.74
CA ALA A 209 7.32 5.62 9.62
C ALA A 209 5.81 5.54 9.87
N VAL A 210 5.37 5.19 11.09
CA VAL A 210 3.95 5.24 11.50
C VAL A 210 3.38 6.64 11.32
N LEU A 211 4.09 7.67 11.80
CA LEU A 211 3.66 9.06 11.66
C LEU A 211 3.58 9.48 10.18
N ALA A 212 4.60 9.16 9.38
CA ALA A 212 4.60 9.47 7.96
C ALA A 212 3.43 8.79 7.24
N HIS A 213 3.17 7.53 7.51
CA HIS A 213 2.00 6.81 6.96
C HIS A 213 0.69 7.49 7.38
N THR A 214 0.54 7.82 8.66
CA THR A 214 -0.63 8.54 9.18
C THR A 214 -0.84 9.88 8.46
N LEU A 215 0.25 10.62 8.20
CA LEU A 215 0.21 11.91 7.51
C LEU A 215 -0.09 11.79 6.00
N VAL A 216 0.03 10.61 5.43
CA VAL A 216 -0.44 10.32 4.06
C VAL A 216 -1.93 10.00 4.07
N ASP A 217 -2.37 9.07 4.91
CA ASP A 217 -3.73 8.52 4.85
C ASP A 217 -4.78 9.42 5.51
N ALA A 218 -4.46 10.04 6.66
CA ALA A 218 -5.43 10.87 7.37
C ALA A 218 -5.94 12.06 6.54
N PRO A 219 -5.12 12.81 5.77
CA PRO A 219 -5.58 13.89 4.92
C PRO A 219 -6.54 13.44 3.81
N VAL A 220 -6.42 12.21 3.29
CA VAL A 220 -7.33 11.68 2.25
C VAL A 220 -8.79 11.66 2.75
N VAL A 221 -8.99 11.48 4.05
CA VAL A 221 -10.33 11.51 4.69
C VAL A 221 -10.67 12.91 5.20
N ILE A 222 -9.71 13.61 5.80
CA ILE A 222 -9.93 14.91 6.45
C ILE A 222 -10.19 16.02 5.42
N LEU A 223 -9.41 16.08 4.35
CA LEU A 223 -9.51 17.16 3.36
C LEU A 223 -10.90 17.24 2.71
N PRO A 224 -11.50 16.16 2.19
CA PRO A 224 -12.85 16.22 1.65
C PRO A 224 -13.91 16.43 2.75
N GLY A 225 -13.78 15.75 3.89
CA GLY A 225 -14.78 15.73 4.95
C GLY A 225 -14.87 17.03 5.77
N VAL A 226 -13.76 17.77 5.89
CA VAL A 226 -13.69 19.03 6.69
C VAL A 226 -13.62 20.26 5.80
N PHE A 227 -12.82 20.20 4.72
CA PHE A 227 -12.53 21.36 3.87
C PHE A 227 -13.22 21.32 2.51
N GLY A 228 -13.96 20.25 2.20
CA GLY A 228 -14.64 20.07 0.92
C GLY A 228 -13.70 19.90 -0.27
N ALA A 229 -12.49 19.41 -0.03
CA ALA A 229 -11.53 19.18 -1.10
C ALA A 229 -12.08 18.17 -2.12
N ASN A 230 -11.89 18.46 -3.39
CA ASN A 230 -12.27 17.55 -4.46
C ASN A 230 -11.19 16.50 -4.73
N ILE A 231 -11.51 15.50 -5.56
CA ILE A 231 -10.61 14.39 -5.86
C ILE A 231 -9.27 14.88 -6.44
N TYR A 232 -9.26 15.92 -7.29
CA TYR A 232 -8.04 16.41 -7.90
C TYR A 232 -7.07 17.03 -6.88
N GLN A 233 -7.61 17.70 -5.87
CA GLN A 233 -6.80 18.27 -4.77
C GLN A 233 -6.18 17.19 -3.90
N ILE A 234 -6.91 16.09 -3.67
CA ILE A 234 -6.40 14.92 -2.96
C ILE A 234 -5.29 14.26 -3.77
N GLU A 235 -5.50 14.03 -5.05
CA GLU A 235 -4.50 13.43 -5.94
C GLU A 235 -3.23 14.28 -6.05
N MET A 236 -3.36 15.60 -6.12
CA MET A 236 -2.22 16.51 -6.06
C MET A 236 -1.43 16.40 -4.76
N PHE A 237 -2.11 16.25 -3.63
CA PHE A 237 -1.46 16.02 -2.34
C PHE A 237 -0.70 14.69 -2.34
N VAL A 238 -1.34 13.58 -2.75
CA VAL A 238 -0.71 12.25 -2.80
C VAL A 238 0.47 12.24 -3.77
N ALA A 239 0.34 12.90 -4.94
CA ALA A 239 1.43 13.07 -5.90
C ALA A 239 2.62 13.82 -5.31
N ALA A 240 2.39 14.91 -4.57
CA ALA A 240 3.46 15.66 -3.90
C ALA A 240 4.19 14.80 -2.87
N VAL A 241 3.45 14.01 -2.08
CA VAL A 241 4.05 13.05 -1.14
C VAL A 241 4.85 11.97 -1.87
N ALA A 242 4.35 11.46 -3.00
CA ALA A 242 5.06 10.46 -3.81
C ALA A 242 6.39 11.01 -4.37
N VAL A 243 6.45 12.28 -4.76
CA VAL A 243 7.71 12.94 -5.15
C VAL A 243 8.70 12.98 -3.99
N LEU A 244 8.26 13.36 -2.79
CA LEU A 244 9.11 13.34 -1.58
C LEU A 244 9.58 11.92 -1.26
N ALA A 245 8.70 10.93 -1.37
CA ALA A 245 9.03 9.52 -1.20
C ALA A 245 10.07 9.04 -2.22
N LEU A 246 9.95 9.44 -3.50
CA LEU A 246 10.92 9.12 -4.54
C LEU A 246 12.30 9.72 -4.23
N VAL A 247 12.34 10.98 -3.81
CA VAL A 247 13.59 11.64 -3.36
C VAL A 247 14.18 10.87 -2.19
N PHE A 248 13.39 10.50 -1.19
CA PHE A 248 13.83 9.70 -0.06
C PHE A 248 14.39 8.33 -0.51
N ILE A 249 13.73 7.61 -1.42
CA ILE A 249 14.20 6.33 -1.96
C ILE A 249 15.61 6.49 -2.55
N ILE A 250 15.85 7.55 -3.32
CA ILE A 250 17.14 7.81 -3.96
C ILE A 250 18.22 8.11 -2.90
N LEU A 251 17.92 9.04 -1.98
CA LEU A 251 18.86 9.47 -0.94
C LEU A 251 19.12 8.40 0.11
N SER A 252 18.14 7.54 0.41
CA SER A 252 18.25 6.47 1.39
C SER A 252 19.42 5.50 1.11
N ARG A 253 19.85 5.38 -0.16
CA ARG A 253 21.00 4.53 -0.55
C ARG A 253 22.24 4.83 0.28
N GLN A 254 22.46 6.10 0.66
CA GLN A 254 23.61 6.52 1.47
C GLN A 254 23.58 5.88 2.88
N ALA A 255 22.39 5.76 3.47
CA ALA A 255 22.23 5.13 4.78
C ALA A 255 22.64 3.64 4.80
N PHE A 256 22.62 2.99 3.65
CA PHE A 256 22.97 1.58 3.50
C PHE A 256 24.45 1.33 3.11
N GLN A 257 25.25 2.37 2.91
CA GLN A 257 26.69 2.23 2.63
C GLN A 257 27.47 1.83 3.89
N LYS A 258 27.00 2.21 5.07
CA LYS A 258 27.59 1.82 6.34
C LYS A 258 27.16 0.39 6.72
N PRO A 259 28.00 -0.42 7.37
CA PRO A 259 27.60 -1.73 7.87
C PRO A 259 26.46 -1.60 8.91
N PRO A 260 25.58 -2.61 9.04
CA PRO A 260 24.60 -2.66 10.11
C PRO A 260 25.30 -2.66 11.48
N LYS A 261 24.70 -2.05 12.49
CA LYS A 261 25.26 -1.97 13.85
C LYS A 261 25.41 -3.31 14.58
N ASP A 262 25.08 -4.42 13.95
CA ASP A 262 24.93 -5.74 14.55
C ASP A 262 25.95 -6.80 14.16
N LYS A 263 26.99 -6.46 13.44
CA LYS A 263 28.13 -7.38 13.42
C LYS A 263 28.98 -7.04 14.65
N PRO A 264 29.07 -7.93 15.67
CA PRO A 264 30.16 -7.80 16.61
C PRO A 264 31.44 -7.74 15.77
N ASP A 265 32.33 -6.80 16.09
CA ASP A 265 33.72 -6.84 15.62
C ASP A 265 34.23 -8.24 15.94
N ILE A 266 34.24 -9.12 14.95
CA ILE A 266 35.00 -10.37 15.06
C ILE A 266 36.41 -9.89 14.99
N GLN A 267 36.98 -9.57 16.16
CA GLN A 267 38.43 -9.46 16.28
C GLN A 267 38.98 -10.79 15.74
N PRO A 268 39.90 -10.77 14.77
CA PRO A 268 40.57 -11.99 14.35
C PRO A 268 41.11 -12.68 15.60
N ALA A 269 40.80 -13.96 15.74
CA ALA A 269 41.33 -14.75 16.86
C ALA A 269 42.84 -14.47 16.95
N PRO A 270 43.38 -14.21 18.16
CA PRO A 270 44.79 -14.03 18.33
C PRO A 270 45.50 -15.25 17.75
N ASP A 271 46.48 -14.98 16.85
CA ASP A 271 47.28 -16.03 16.22
C ASP A 271 47.71 -17.03 17.29
N SER A 272 47.32 -18.30 17.11
CA SER A 272 47.78 -19.40 17.94
C SER A 272 49.31 -19.38 17.91
N PRO A 273 50.01 -19.49 19.08
CA PRO A 273 51.43 -19.50 19.13
C PRO A 273 51.94 -20.64 18.24
N LYS A 274 52.86 -20.30 17.34
CA LYS A 274 53.57 -21.29 16.54
C LYS A 274 54.28 -22.21 17.55
N ALA A 275 53.91 -23.49 17.53
CA ALA A 275 54.66 -24.50 18.23
C ALA A 275 56.05 -24.56 17.65
N GLU A 276 57.06 -24.29 18.49
CA GLU A 276 58.46 -24.55 18.22
C GLU A 276 58.75 -26.07 18.31
#